data_5ed9aa42c4d4f1a5ff547a3eeb446de1
#
_entry.id   5ed9aa42c4d4f1a5ff547a3eeb446de1
#
_cell.length_a   1.000
_cell.length_b   1.000
_cell.length_c   1.000
_cell.angle_alpha   90.00
_cell.angle_beta   90.00
_cell.angle_gamma   90.00
#
_symmetry.space_group_name_H-M   'P 1'
#
loop_
_entity.id
_entity.type
_entity.pdbx_description
1 polymer ?
#
loop_
_entity_poly.entity_id
_entity_poly.type
_entity_poly.pdbx_seq_one_letter_code
_entity_poly.pdbx_strand_id
1 'polypeptide(L)'
;MKKRALILALAGIMAASLTGCGSLKDDAVVVKAGDEEITAGVANFYARYTQAQYETYFASYFGGDDMWTKNASDGKTYEESIKETLLDDLKNMALLEKHMKDYDVKLTKADKKAINDAAEEFDKANSQKKKDKVSGSEENVKRVMTLMVIEQKMRSAIVAEANVNVTDEEAVQKHMQYVEFDYTTSSDSSDSSDTTVSDDEKKQVKEKAAAFAEGAKTAEDFASYATE
;
A
#
# COMPACT_ATOMS: atom_id res chain seq x y z
N MET A 1 -26.60 -0.11 21.26
CA MET A 1 -25.54 -0.37 22.27
C MET A 1 -24.84 -1.72 22.11
N LYS A 2 -25.49 -2.78 21.59
CA LYS A 2 -24.85 -4.11 21.41
C LYS A 2 -23.76 -4.17 20.31
N LYS A 3 -23.81 -3.32 19.29
CA LYS A 3 -22.82 -3.30 18.19
C LYS A 3 -21.46 -2.71 18.57
N ARG A 4 -21.40 -1.79 19.55
CA ARG A 4 -20.14 -1.19 20.00
C ARG A 4 -19.34 -2.08 20.96
N ALA A 5 -19.99 -3.00 21.66
CA ALA A 5 -19.34 -3.95 22.55
C ALA A 5 -18.59 -5.06 21.79
N LEU A 6 -19.06 -5.42 20.58
CA LEU A 6 -18.43 -6.45 19.76
C LEU A 6 -17.09 -5.98 19.14
N ILE A 7 -17.00 -4.68 18.80
CA ILE A 7 -15.79 -4.07 18.23
C ILE A 7 -14.66 -3.96 19.25
N LEU A 8 -14.99 -3.68 20.52
CA LEU A 8 -14.02 -3.58 21.61
C LEU A 8 -13.45 -4.94 22.06
N ALA A 9 -14.20 -6.03 21.89
CA ALA A 9 -13.72 -7.36 22.22
C ALA A 9 -12.68 -7.91 21.21
N LEU A 10 -12.77 -7.50 19.93
CA LEU A 10 -11.83 -7.90 18.88
C LEU A 10 -10.46 -7.17 18.98
N ALA A 11 -10.46 -5.91 19.41
CA ALA A 11 -9.22 -5.16 19.60
C ALA A 11 -8.35 -5.70 20.76
N GLY A 12 -8.99 -6.32 21.76
CA GLY A 12 -8.30 -6.87 22.93
C GLY A 12 -7.52 -8.17 22.65
N ILE A 13 -7.92 -8.95 21.66
CA ILE A 13 -7.31 -10.27 21.38
C ILE A 13 -5.98 -10.12 20.66
N MET A 14 -5.80 -9.12 19.81
CA MET A 14 -4.53 -8.90 19.10
C MET A 14 -3.44 -8.26 19.99
N ALA A 15 -3.80 -7.42 20.97
CA ALA A 15 -2.84 -6.83 21.88
C ALA A 15 -2.22 -7.89 22.85
N ALA A 16 -2.93 -8.96 23.15
CA ALA A 16 -2.46 -10.01 24.05
C ALA A 16 -1.53 -11.03 23.38
N SER A 17 -1.55 -11.16 22.06
CA SER A 17 -0.73 -12.13 21.33
C SER A 17 0.64 -11.60 20.91
N LEU A 18 0.87 -10.28 20.97
CA LEU A 18 2.13 -9.64 20.58
C LEU A 18 3.15 -9.53 21.74
N THR A 19 2.75 -9.75 22.99
CA THR A 19 3.62 -9.65 24.17
C THR A 19 4.06 -11.00 24.75
N GLY A 20 3.66 -12.12 24.16
CA GLY A 20 4.01 -13.46 24.62
C GLY A 20 5.14 -14.08 23.81
N CYS A 21 6.19 -14.57 24.45
CA CYS A 21 7.17 -15.50 23.88
C CYS A 21 6.56 -16.89 23.52
N GLY A 22 5.29 -16.95 23.20
CA GLY A 22 4.59 -18.14 22.73
C GLY A 22 4.51 -18.12 21.20
N SER A 23 4.68 -19.27 20.56
CA SER A 23 4.42 -19.42 19.12
C SER A 23 2.99 -18.97 18.80
N LEU A 24 2.82 -18.10 17.80
CA LEU A 24 1.53 -17.74 17.30
C LEU A 24 0.78 -19.02 16.90
N LYS A 25 -0.43 -19.22 17.42
CA LYS A 25 -1.27 -20.33 16.99
C LYS A 25 -1.93 -19.95 15.68
N ASP A 26 -1.44 -20.48 14.59
CA ASP A 26 -1.90 -20.15 13.23
C ASP A 26 -3.39 -20.38 13.02
N ASP A 27 -3.99 -21.31 13.77
CA ASP A 27 -5.41 -21.68 13.72
C ASP A 27 -6.35 -20.76 14.54
N ALA A 28 -5.80 -19.86 15.35
CA ALA A 28 -6.62 -18.93 16.13
C ALA A 28 -7.35 -17.95 15.22
N VAL A 29 -8.67 -17.82 15.37
CA VAL A 29 -9.49 -16.86 14.60
C VAL A 29 -9.25 -15.45 15.10
N VAL A 30 -8.85 -14.55 14.22
CA VAL A 30 -8.55 -13.12 14.53
C VAL A 30 -9.59 -12.16 13.92
N VAL A 31 -10.25 -12.57 12.82
CA VAL A 31 -11.36 -11.81 12.21
C VAL A 31 -12.50 -12.75 11.93
N LYS A 32 -13.73 -12.29 12.19
CA LYS A 32 -14.95 -13.02 11.90
C LYS A 32 -16.02 -12.09 11.34
N ALA A 33 -16.58 -12.46 10.17
CA ALA A 33 -17.67 -11.75 9.51
C ALA A 33 -18.80 -12.74 9.16
N GLY A 34 -19.68 -13.01 10.12
CA GLY A 34 -20.68 -14.07 10.00
C GLY A 34 -20.01 -15.45 10.07
N ASP A 35 -20.11 -16.23 9.01
CA ASP A 35 -19.50 -17.55 8.90
C ASP A 35 -18.08 -17.52 8.31
N GLU A 36 -17.66 -16.36 7.77
CA GLU A 36 -16.33 -16.17 7.22
C GLU A 36 -15.32 -15.85 8.32
N GLU A 37 -14.23 -16.60 8.36
CA GLU A 37 -13.19 -16.49 9.38
C GLU A 37 -11.81 -16.29 8.73
N ILE A 38 -10.98 -15.45 9.38
CA ILE A 38 -9.56 -15.29 9.05
C ILE A 38 -8.75 -15.69 10.27
N THR A 39 -7.84 -16.63 10.09
CA THR A 39 -6.98 -17.13 11.17
C THR A 39 -5.74 -16.25 11.35
N ALA A 40 -5.06 -16.40 12.48
CA ALA A 40 -3.83 -15.69 12.80
C ALA A 40 -2.70 -16.03 11.81
N GLY A 41 -2.63 -17.26 11.30
CA GLY A 41 -1.67 -17.64 10.27
C GLY A 41 -1.88 -16.90 8.96
N VAL A 42 -3.13 -16.78 8.51
CA VAL A 42 -3.50 -16.00 7.32
C VAL A 42 -3.17 -14.52 7.52
N ALA A 43 -3.52 -13.96 8.69
CA ALA A 43 -3.26 -12.57 9.01
C ALA A 43 -1.74 -12.27 9.09
N ASN A 44 -0.96 -13.18 9.69
CA ASN A 44 0.50 -13.03 9.74
C ASN A 44 1.12 -13.11 8.36
N PHE A 45 0.69 -14.06 7.52
CA PHE A 45 1.21 -14.15 6.15
C PHE A 45 0.88 -12.87 5.35
N TYR A 46 -0.34 -12.36 5.44
CA TYR A 46 -0.72 -11.10 4.80
C TYR A 46 0.10 -9.91 5.29
N ALA A 47 0.31 -9.79 6.61
CA ALA A 47 1.15 -8.75 7.19
C ALA A 47 2.61 -8.82 6.69
N ARG A 48 3.19 -10.01 6.62
CA ARG A 48 4.57 -10.20 6.11
C ARG A 48 4.68 -9.95 4.61
N TYR A 49 3.66 -10.32 3.85
CA TYR A 49 3.57 -9.98 2.43
C TYR A 49 3.54 -8.47 2.22
N THR A 50 2.69 -7.76 2.96
CA THR A 50 2.60 -6.29 2.91
C THR A 50 3.90 -5.63 3.38
N GLN A 51 4.51 -6.13 4.46
CA GLN A 51 5.82 -5.66 4.93
C GLN A 51 6.86 -5.75 3.82
N ALA A 52 6.96 -6.88 3.13
CA ALA A 52 7.92 -7.08 2.04
C ALA A 52 7.67 -6.11 0.87
N GLN A 53 6.40 -5.79 0.56
CA GLN A 53 6.08 -4.78 -0.45
C GLN A 53 6.55 -3.38 -0.03
N TYR A 54 6.25 -2.96 1.21
CA TYR A 54 6.70 -1.67 1.71
C TYR A 54 8.22 -1.56 1.71
N GLU A 55 8.93 -2.57 2.18
CA GLU A 55 10.40 -2.60 2.18
C GLU A 55 10.98 -2.57 0.75
N THR A 56 10.33 -3.20 -0.20
CA THR A 56 10.79 -3.22 -1.59
C THR A 56 10.60 -1.87 -2.30
N TYR A 57 9.43 -1.24 -2.11
CA TYR A 57 9.06 -0.06 -2.89
C TYR A 57 9.34 1.27 -2.18
N PHE A 58 9.37 1.28 -0.86
CA PHE A 58 9.41 2.51 -0.08
C PHE A 58 10.64 2.66 0.83
N ALA A 59 11.45 1.62 1.02
CA ALA A 59 12.61 1.67 1.91
C ALA A 59 13.58 2.82 1.55
N SER A 60 13.80 3.08 0.26
CA SER A 60 14.65 4.16 -0.22
C SER A 60 14.13 5.56 0.13
N TYR A 61 12.80 5.73 0.21
CA TYR A 61 12.17 7.01 0.56
C TYR A 61 12.12 7.25 2.06
N PHE A 62 12.01 6.19 2.87
CA PHE A 62 11.80 6.29 4.31
C PHE A 62 13.05 5.98 5.14
N GLY A 63 14.20 5.76 4.50
CA GLY A 63 15.49 5.60 5.18
C GLY A 63 15.83 4.18 5.58
N GLY A 64 15.41 3.19 4.79
CA GLY A 64 15.81 1.79 4.95
C GLY A 64 15.05 1.05 6.05
N ASP A 65 15.73 0.12 6.70
CA ASP A 65 15.13 -0.80 7.69
C ASP A 65 14.54 -0.10 8.92
N ASP A 66 14.97 1.14 9.20
CA ASP A 66 14.49 1.93 10.34
C ASP A 66 13.09 2.54 10.12
N MET A 67 12.53 2.42 8.91
CA MET A 67 11.23 3.03 8.59
C MET A 67 10.14 2.65 9.59
N TRP A 68 10.11 1.42 10.06
CA TRP A 68 9.05 0.89 10.92
C TRP A 68 8.97 1.56 12.28
N THR A 69 10.11 2.03 12.80
CA THR A 69 10.21 2.69 14.11
C THR A 69 10.04 4.21 14.03
N LYS A 70 10.01 4.79 12.82
CA LYS A 70 9.81 6.22 12.64
C LYS A 70 8.37 6.62 12.91
N ASN A 71 8.18 7.86 13.37
CA ASN A 71 6.86 8.44 13.56
C ASN A 71 6.18 8.63 12.20
N ALA A 72 4.98 8.10 12.06
CA ALA A 72 4.11 8.33 10.92
C ALA A 72 3.27 9.60 11.15
N SER A 73 2.10 9.47 11.74
CA SER A 73 1.20 10.55 12.12
C SER A 73 0.58 10.24 13.48
N ASP A 74 0.02 11.26 14.14
CA ASP A 74 -0.73 11.11 15.37
C ASP A 74 0.02 10.42 16.53
N GLY A 75 1.35 10.57 16.55
CA GLY A 75 2.22 10.00 17.58
C GLY A 75 2.44 8.49 17.49
N LYS A 76 1.99 7.85 16.41
CA LYS A 76 2.21 6.43 16.14
C LYS A 76 3.43 6.23 15.26
N THR A 77 4.05 5.06 15.38
CA THR A 77 5.06 4.61 14.43
C THR A 77 4.42 4.11 13.12
N TYR A 78 5.21 4.01 12.06
CA TYR A 78 4.73 3.36 10.82
C TYR A 78 4.27 1.92 11.06
N GLU A 79 4.97 1.18 11.92
CA GLU A 79 4.58 -0.18 12.28
C GLU A 79 3.18 -0.23 12.89
N GLU A 80 2.88 0.64 13.86
CA GLU A 80 1.57 0.70 14.51
C GLU A 80 0.47 1.10 13.54
N SER A 81 0.69 2.12 12.71
CA SER A 81 -0.28 2.58 11.72
C SER A 81 -0.58 1.50 10.68
N ILE A 82 0.44 0.81 10.16
CA ILE A 82 0.26 -0.26 9.19
C ILE A 82 -0.46 -1.45 9.81
N LYS A 83 -0.17 -1.83 11.05
CA LYS A 83 -0.88 -2.93 11.74
C LYS A 83 -2.38 -2.64 11.89
N GLU A 84 -2.76 -1.40 12.18
CA GLU A 84 -4.17 -1.00 12.23
C GLU A 84 -4.82 -1.08 10.85
N THR A 85 -4.16 -0.57 9.81
CA THR A 85 -4.64 -0.65 8.43
C THR A 85 -4.83 -2.10 8.00
N LEU A 86 -3.86 -2.97 8.26
CA LEU A 86 -3.94 -4.39 7.93
C LEU A 86 -5.12 -5.09 8.62
N LEU A 87 -5.43 -4.72 9.85
CA LEU A 87 -6.57 -5.27 10.55
C LEU A 87 -7.90 -4.85 9.88
N ASP A 88 -7.99 -3.59 9.47
CA ASP A 88 -9.18 -3.09 8.80
C ASP A 88 -9.31 -3.69 7.39
N ASP A 89 -8.20 -3.87 6.67
CA ASP A 89 -8.18 -4.59 5.39
C ASP A 89 -8.70 -6.02 5.52
N LEU A 90 -8.22 -6.77 6.51
CA LEU A 90 -8.67 -8.14 6.75
C LEU A 90 -10.17 -8.20 7.11
N LYS A 91 -10.67 -7.24 7.89
CA LYS A 91 -12.12 -7.13 8.17
C LYS A 91 -12.91 -6.85 6.90
N ASN A 92 -12.41 -5.93 6.06
CA ASN A 92 -13.05 -5.59 4.80
C ASN A 92 -13.04 -6.79 3.85
N MET A 93 -11.92 -7.50 3.72
CA MET A 93 -11.83 -8.73 2.90
C MET A 93 -12.85 -9.80 3.35
N ALA A 94 -12.98 -10.02 4.67
CA ALA A 94 -13.96 -10.98 5.20
C ALA A 94 -15.40 -10.52 4.95
N LEU A 95 -15.68 -9.22 5.02
CA LEU A 95 -16.99 -8.65 4.69
C LEU A 95 -17.30 -8.79 3.20
N LEU A 96 -16.35 -8.50 2.34
CA LEU A 96 -16.50 -8.64 0.88
C LEU A 96 -16.76 -10.11 0.51
N GLU A 97 -16.02 -11.04 1.09
CA GLU A 97 -16.23 -12.47 0.87
C GLU A 97 -17.64 -12.90 1.28
N LYS A 98 -18.11 -12.49 2.44
CA LYS A 98 -19.47 -12.77 2.92
C LYS A 98 -20.55 -12.28 1.95
N HIS A 99 -20.30 -11.15 1.29
CA HIS A 99 -21.26 -10.49 0.40
C HIS A 99 -21.07 -10.81 -1.10
N MET A 100 -20.19 -11.74 -1.45
CA MET A 100 -19.98 -12.14 -2.86
C MET A 100 -21.26 -12.51 -3.60
N LYS A 101 -22.18 -13.16 -2.92
CA LYS A 101 -23.45 -13.60 -3.51
C LYS A 101 -24.37 -12.42 -3.84
N ASP A 102 -24.31 -11.36 -3.06
CA ASP A 102 -25.17 -10.20 -3.23
C ASP A 102 -24.82 -9.42 -4.53
N TYR A 103 -23.58 -9.60 -5.02
CA TYR A 103 -23.04 -8.99 -6.24
C TYR A 103 -22.81 -10.02 -7.36
N ASP A 104 -23.33 -11.24 -7.25
CA ASP A 104 -23.10 -12.38 -8.17
C ASP A 104 -21.62 -12.65 -8.49
N VAL A 105 -20.72 -12.29 -7.58
CA VAL A 105 -19.29 -12.54 -7.70
C VAL A 105 -18.95 -13.98 -7.37
N LYS A 106 -18.14 -14.62 -8.22
CA LYS A 106 -17.68 -15.99 -8.07
C LYS A 106 -16.24 -16.14 -8.51
N LEU A 107 -15.51 -17.04 -7.84
CA LEU A 107 -14.18 -17.46 -8.29
C LEU A 107 -14.33 -18.44 -9.46
N THR A 108 -13.77 -18.06 -10.60
CA THR A 108 -13.73 -18.89 -11.80
C THR A 108 -12.72 -20.04 -11.68
N LYS A 109 -12.75 -20.98 -12.61
CA LYS A 109 -11.72 -22.02 -12.70
C LYS A 109 -10.33 -21.43 -12.96
N ALA A 110 -10.25 -20.34 -13.74
CA ALA A 110 -9.00 -19.64 -14.02
C ALA A 110 -8.45 -18.97 -12.75
N ASP A 111 -9.30 -18.31 -11.95
CA ASP A 111 -8.88 -17.71 -10.67
C ASP A 111 -8.31 -18.77 -9.73
N LYS A 112 -9.04 -19.88 -9.55
CA LYS A 112 -8.59 -20.98 -8.69
C LYS A 112 -7.28 -21.60 -9.16
N LYS A 113 -7.10 -21.72 -10.48
CA LYS A 113 -5.84 -22.22 -11.05
C LYS A 113 -4.70 -21.24 -10.76
N ALA A 114 -4.88 -19.95 -11.01
CA ALA A 114 -3.85 -18.92 -10.76
C ALA A 114 -3.45 -18.86 -9.28
N ILE A 115 -4.42 -18.97 -8.36
CA ILE A 115 -4.17 -19.03 -6.91
C ILE A 115 -3.32 -20.27 -6.56
N ASN A 116 -3.67 -21.44 -7.11
CA ASN A 116 -2.92 -22.66 -6.86
C ASN A 116 -1.49 -22.58 -7.42
N ASP A 117 -1.34 -22.14 -8.67
CA ASP A 117 -0.04 -22.00 -9.33
C ASP A 117 0.89 -21.07 -8.52
N ALA A 118 0.37 -19.92 -8.08
CA ALA A 118 1.13 -18.95 -7.29
C ALA A 118 1.53 -19.49 -5.90
N ALA A 119 0.65 -20.21 -5.24
CA ALA A 119 0.95 -20.85 -3.96
C ALA A 119 2.01 -21.95 -4.10
N GLU A 120 1.94 -22.76 -5.16
CA GLU A 120 2.98 -23.74 -5.46
C GLU A 120 4.33 -23.09 -5.78
N GLU A 121 4.34 -21.98 -6.52
CA GLU A 121 5.56 -21.26 -6.84
C GLU A 121 6.20 -20.71 -5.55
N PHE A 122 5.40 -20.10 -4.67
CA PHE A 122 5.86 -19.64 -3.36
C PHE A 122 6.45 -20.79 -2.54
N ASP A 123 5.75 -21.94 -2.51
CA ASP A 123 6.22 -23.12 -1.75
C ASP A 123 7.56 -23.64 -2.28
N LYS A 124 7.73 -23.73 -3.58
CA LYS A 124 8.97 -24.18 -4.24
C LYS A 124 10.13 -23.18 -4.04
N ALA A 125 9.85 -21.88 -4.04
CA ALA A 125 10.85 -20.83 -3.93
C ALA A 125 11.37 -20.63 -2.48
N ASN A 126 10.68 -21.14 -1.47
CA ASN A 126 10.97 -20.87 -0.07
C ASN A 126 11.23 -22.15 0.74
N SER A 127 12.34 -22.16 1.51
CA SER A 127 12.62 -23.25 2.44
C SER A 127 11.59 -23.28 3.59
N GLN A 128 11.35 -24.45 4.17
CA GLN A 128 10.44 -24.62 5.31
C GLN A 128 10.71 -23.61 6.42
N LYS A 129 11.98 -23.42 6.79
CA LYS A 129 12.38 -22.45 7.82
C LYS A 129 11.97 -20.99 7.50
N LYS A 130 11.94 -20.61 6.22
CA LYS A 130 11.45 -19.28 5.79
C LYS A 130 9.93 -19.21 5.88
N LYS A 131 9.24 -20.26 5.44
CA LYS A 131 7.78 -20.35 5.49
C LYS A 131 7.27 -20.30 6.93
N ASP A 132 7.89 -21.02 7.85
CA ASP A 132 7.52 -21.02 9.27
C ASP A 132 7.60 -19.63 9.92
N LYS A 133 8.55 -18.79 9.50
CA LYS A 133 8.69 -17.42 10.01
C LYS A 133 7.57 -16.47 9.64
N VAL A 134 6.89 -16.77 8.55
CA VAL A 134 5.85 -15.91 7.97
C VAL A 134 4.48 -16.57 7.94
N SER A 135 4.28 -17.69 8.63
CA SER A 135 3.09 -18.54 8.54
C SER A 135 2.74 -18.88 7.07
N GLY A 136 3.77 -19.07 6.24
CA GLY A 136 3.68 -19.27 4.79
C GLY A 136 3.39 -20.72 4.40
N SER A 137 2.47 -21.39 5.09
CA SER A 137 1.94 -22.67 4.63
C SER A 137 1.20 -22.49 3.29
N GLU A 138 1.16 -23.52 2.45
CA GLU A 138 0.44 -23.47 1.17
C GLU A 138 -1.03 -23.05 1.36
N GLU A 139 -1.66 -23.51 2.44
CA GLU A 139 -3.03 -23.17 2.80
C GLU A 139 -3.20 -21.68 3.11
N ASN A 140 -2.34 -21.10 3.95
CA ASN A 140 -2.36 -19.69 4.29
C ASN A 140 -2.11 -18.81 3.07
N VAL A 141 -1.14 -19.18 2.22
CA VAL A 141 -0.84 -18.48 0.97
C VAL A 141 -2.04 -18.48 0.04
N LYS A 142 -2.66 -19.66 -0.20
CA LYS A 142 -3.88 -19.78 -1.00
C LYS A 142 -5.01 -18.94 -0.43
N ARG A 143 -5.19 -18.94 0.89
CA ARG A 143 -6.25 -18.16 1.54
C ARG A 143 -6.06 -16.66 1.34
N VAL A 144 -4.86 -16.12 1.54
CA VAL A 144 -4.57 -14.70 1.29
C VAL A 144 -4.81 -14.34 -0.17
N MET A 145 -4.29 -15.14 -1.10
CA MET A 145 -4.51 -14.89 -2.53
C MET A 145 -5.98 -14.96 -2.93
N THR A 146 -6.73 -15.86 -2.31
CA THR A 146 -8.19 -15.97 -2.51
C THR A 146 -8.88 -14.69 -2.07
N LEU A 147 -8.58 -14.19 -0.88
CA LEU A 147 -9.14 -12.94 -0.35
C LEU A 147 -8.82 -11.74 -1.24
N MET A 148 -7.58 -11.62 -1.72
CA MET A 148 -7.17 -10.54 -2.63
C MET A 148 -7.91 -10.59 -3.98
N VAL A 149 -8.11 -11.78 -4.54
CA VAL A 149 -8.87 -11.95 -5.79
C VAL A 149 -10.36 -11.61 -5.58
N ILE A 150 -10.93 -12.01 -4.44
CA ILE A 150 -12.31 -11.66 -4.08
C ILE A 150 -12.44 -10.13 -3.94
N GLU A 151 -11.53 -9.49 -3.22
CA GLU A 151 -11.53 -8.04 -3.04
C GLU A 151 -11.52 -7.32 -4.39
N GLN A 152 -10.62 -7.71 -5.30
CA GLN A 152 -10.55 -7.11 -6.64
C GLN A 152 -11.85 -7.27 -7.43
N LYS A 153 -12.45 -8.48 -7.41
CA LYS A 153 -13.71 -8.75 -8.11
C LYS A 153 -14.90 -8.01 -7.50
N MET A 154 -14.99 -7.99 -6.18
CA MET A 154 -16.03 -7.28 -5.45
C MET A 154 -15.94 -5.79 -5.68
N ARG A 155 -14.73 -5.21 -5.61
CA ARG A 155 -14.53 -3.80 -5.94
C ARG A 155 -15.02 -3.47 -7.34
N SER A 156 -14.68 -4.30 -8.33
CA SER A 156 -15.15 -4.09 -9.71
C SER A 156 -16.67 -4.19 -9.83
N ALA A 157 -17.30 -5.13 -9.14
CA ALA A 157 -18.75 -5.30 -9.16
C ALA A 157 -19.46 -4.11 -8.47
N ILE A 158 -19.01 -3.70 -7.29
CA ILE A 158 -19.56 -2.55 -6.55
C ILE A 158 -19.43 -1.25 -7.37
N VAL A 159 -18.28 -1.02 -7.98
CA VAL A 159 -18.07 0.17 -8.83
C VAL A 159 -18.97 0.14 -10.07
N ALA A 160 -19.18 -1.04 -10.67
CA ALA A 160 -20.06 -1.20 -11.82
C ALA A 160 -21.55 -0.91 -11.50
N GLU A 161 -21.97 -1.16 -10.25
CA GLU A 161 -23.33 -0.84 -9.78
C GLU A 161 -23.47 0.64 -9.35
N ALA A 162 -22.36 1.32 -9.11
CA ALA A 162 -22.39 2.72 -8.74
C ALA A 162 -22.89 3.54 -9.95
N ASN A 163 -24.11 4.05 -9.84
CA ASN A 163 -24.70 4.93 -10.88
C ASN A 163 -24.12 6.34 -10.70
N VAL A 164 -22.90 6.54 -11.19
CA VAL A 164 -22.22 7.83 -11.16
C VAL A 164 -22.50 8.53 -12.48
N ASN A 165 -23.55 9.35 -12.51
CA ASN A 165 -23.73 10.32 -13.59
C ASN A 165 -22.78 11.50 -13.34
N VAL A 166 -21.60 11.44 -13.94
CA VAL A 166 -20.65 12.56 -13.95
C VAL A 166 -21.02 13.43 -15.16
N THR A 167 -21.32 14.71 -14.92
CA THR A 167 -21.54 15.67 -16.00
C THR A 167 -20.21 16.04 -16.68
N ASP A 168 -20.28 16.57 -17.90
CA ASP A 168 -19.07 17.03 -18.60
C ASP A 168 -18.34 18.12 -17.80
N GLU A 169 -19.09 18.98 -17.08
CA GLU A 169 -18.52 20.01 -16.21
C GLU A 169 -17.78 19.41 -15.00
N GLU A 170 -18.29 18.34 -14.40
CA GLU A 170 -17.62 17.64 -13.29
C GLU A 170 -16.40 16.84 -13.76
N ALA A 171 -16.41 16.37 -15.02
CA ALA A 171 -15.32 15.64 -15.63
C ALA A 171 -14.18 16.53 -16.14
N VAL A 172 -14.39 17.85 -16.23
CA VAL A 172 -13.37 18.80 -16.71
C VAL A 172 -12.14 18.75 -15.86
N GLN A 173 -11.02 18.36 -16.46
CA GLN A 173 -9.70 18.40 -15.85
C GLN A 173 -8.95 19.64 -16.32
N LYS A 174 -8.24 20.29 -15.39
CA LYS A 174 -7.30 21.35 -15.77
C LYS A 174 -5.99 20.71 -16.20
N HIS A 175 -5.58 20.98 -17.42
CA HIS A 175 -4.26 20.64 -17.90
C HIS A 175 -3.28 21.72 -17.45
N MET A 176 -2.19 21.32 -16.78
CA MET A 176 -1.12 22.23 -16.39
C MET A 176 0.17 21.80 -17.07
N GLN A 177 0.92 22.80 -17.51
CA GLN A 177 2.32 22.63 -17.91
C GLN A 177 3.19 23.39 -16.91
N TYR A 178 4.32 22.85 -16.55
CA TYR A 178 5.28 23.48 -15.64
C TYR A 178 6.71 23.22 -16.08
N VAL A 179 7.60 24.10 -15.68
CA VAL A 179 9.06 23.92 -15.82
C VAL A 179 9.66 23.92 -14.42
N GLU A 180 10.49 22.94 -14.16
CA GLU A 180 11.21 22.79 -12.91
C GLU A 180 12.61 23.35 -13.05
N PHE A 181 13.06 24.14 -12.08
CA PHE A 181 14.41 24.69 -11.99
C PHE A 181 15.11 24.05 -10.80
N ASP A 182 15.91 23.03 -11.06
CA ASP A 182 16.64 22.32 -10.03
C ASP A 182 17.90 23.07 -9.59
N TYR A 183 18.19 22.97 -8.30
CA TYR A 183 19.49 23.33 -7.76
C TYR A 183 20.47 22.19 -8.01
N THR A 184 20.96 22.04 -9.24
CA THR A 184 21.99 21.04 -9.53
C THR A 184 23.36 21.58 -9.13
N THR A 185 24.05 20.84 -8.27
CA THR A 185 25.50 21.00 -8.12
C THR A 185 26.15 20.58 -9.43
N SER A 186 26.95 21.47 -10.05
CA SER A 186 27.80 21.11 -11.18
C SER A 186 28.87 20.15 -10.66
N SER A 187 28.56 18.85 -10.67
CA SER A 187 29.50 17.79 -10.32
C SER A 187 30.44 17.50 -11.48
N ASP A 188 31.40 18.40 -11.67
CA ASP A 188 32.58 18.13 -12.52
C ASP A 188 33.83 17.82 -11.67
N SER A 189 33.62 17.34 -10.44
CA SER A 189 34.71 16.87 -9.59
C SER A 189 34.32 15.60 -8.86
N SER A 190 35.01 14.54 -9.20
CA SER A 190 34.90 13.16 -8.72
C SER A 190 35.36 12.95 -7.26
N ASP A 191 35.26 13.95 -6.39
CA ASP A 191 35.69 13.77 -5.00
C ASP A 191 35.16 14.90 -4.10
N SER A 192 33.92 14.78 -3.61
CA SER A 192 33.55 15.31 -2.30
C SER A 192 32.10 15.00 -1.93
N SER A 193 31.92 14.47 -0.75
CA SER A 193 30.66 14.10 -0.09
C SER A 193 29.86 15.31 0.44
N ASP A 194 30.04 16.51 -0.09
CA ASP A 194 29.32 17.71 0.34
C ASP A 194 28.45 18.25 -0.80
N THR A 195 27.18 17.89 -0.76
CA THR A 195 26.14 18.25 -1.74
C THR A 195 25.42 19.56 -1.38
N THR A 196 26.03 20.45 -0.61
CA THR A 196 25.43 21.73 -0.24
C THR A 196 25.54 22.72 -1.40
N VAL A 197 24.41 22.99 -2.05
CA VAL A 197 24.29 24.04 -3.06
C VAL A 197 24.57 25.41 -2.42
N SER A 198 25.49 26.18 -2.97
CA SER A 198 25.85 27.49 -2.44
C SER A 198 24.71 28.51 -2.55
N ASP A 199 24.73 29.55 -1.73
CA ASP A 199 23.71 30.59 -1.77
C ASP A 199 23.74 31.39 -3.08
N ASP A 200 24.92 31.52 -3.71
CA ASP A 200 25.08 32.17 -5.00
C ASP A 200 24.46 31.34 -6.13
N GLU A 201 24.63 30.03 -6.12
CA GLU A 201 23.96 29.10 -7.08
C GLU A 201 22.42 29.12 -6.92
N LYS A 202 21.94 29.10 -5.68
CA LYS A 202 20.50 29.24 -5.40
C LYS A 202 19.95 30.55 -5.92
N LYS A 203 20.71 31.63 -5.79
CA LYS A 203 20.33 32.96 -6.29
C LYS A 203 20.26 32.98 -7.82
N GLN A 204 21.25 32.41 -8.50
CA GLN A 204 21.27 32.31 -9.96
C GLN A 204 20.09 31.51 -10.51
N VAL A 205 19.76 30.37 -9.90
CA VAL A 205 18.62 29.55 -10.31
C VAL A 205 17.31 30.32 -10.11
N LYS A 206 17.15 31.04 -8.99
CA LYS A 206 15.97 31.89 -8.76
C LYS A 206 15.85 33.03 -9.79
N GLU A 207 16.95 33.64 -10.16
CA GLU A 207 16.97 34.70 -11.17
C GLU A 207 16.60 34.15 -12.55
N LYS A 208 17.09 32.96 -12.92
CA LYS A 208 16.69 32.26 -14.16
C LYS A 208 15.20 31.90 -14.15
N ALA A 209 14.69 31.34 -13.07
CA ALA A 209 13.29 31.00 -12.94
C ALA A 209 12.38 32.25 -13.02
N ALA A 210 12.78 33.37 -12.41
CA ALA A 210 12.05 34.62 -12.50
C ALA A 210 12.05 35.21 -13.92
N ALA A 211 13.19 35.18 -14.62
CA ALA A 211 13.30 35.64 -15.99
C ALA A 211 12.43 34.77 -16.93
N PHE A 212 12.48 33.44 -16.75
CA PHE A 212 11.61 32.52 -17.49
C PHE A 212 10.12 32.81 -17.26
N ALA A 213 9.71 33.00 -15.99
CA ALA A 213 8.33 33.29 -15.65
C ALA A 213 7.82 34.61 -16.28
N GLU A 214 8.66 35.63 -16.40
CA GLU A 214 8.30 36.88 -17.10
C GLU A 214 8.16 36.65 -18.61
N GLY A 215 9.08 35.95 -19.25
CA GLY A 215 9.01 35.63 -20.68
C GLY A 215 7.83 34.73 -21.01
N ALA A 216 7.52 33.76 -20.18
CA ALA A 216 6.39 32.84 -20.37
C ALA A 216 5.02 33.54 -20.40
N LYS A 217 4.88 34.73 -19.76
CA LYS A 217 3.61 35.50 -19.79
C LYS A 217 3.24 36.02 -21.18
N THR A 218 4.22 36.18 -22.04
CA THR A 218 4.04 36.73 -23.40
C THR A 218 4.32 35.70 -24.49
N ALA A 219 4.67 34.48 -24.12
CA ALA A 219 4.90 33.40 -25.07
C ALA A 219 3.58 32.95 -25.70
N GLU A 220 3.57 32.75 -27.03
CA GLU A 220 2.40 32.25 -27.76
C GLU A 220 2.11 30.79 -27.42
N ASP A 221 3.14 29.98 -27.20
CA ASP A 221 3.05 28.60 -26.77
C ASP A 221 4.07 28.31 -25.68
N PHE A 222 3.57 27.89 -24.51
CA PHE A 222 4.39 27.63 -23.34
C PHE A 222 5.34 26.45 -23.55
N ALA A 223 4.89 25.38 -24.22
CA ALA A 223 5.72 24.19 -24.44
C ALA A 223 6.92 24.49 -25.34
N SER A 224 6.72 25.27 -26.40
CA SER A 224 7.80 25.71 -27.27
C SER A 224 8.78 26.63 -26.54
N TYR A 225 8.27 27.57 -25.75
CA TYR A 225 9.11 28.49 -24.96
C TYR A 225 9.92 27.76 -23.87
N ALA A 226 9.39 26.69 -23.31
CA ALA A 226 10.07 25.90 -22.28
C ALA A 226 11.23 25.05 -22.82
N THR A 227 11.34 24.88 -24.13
CA THR A 227 12.41 24.11 -24.81
C THR A 227 13.51 24.94 -25.43
N GLU A 228 13.36 26.29 -25.45
CA GLU A 228 14.39 27.26 -25.85
C GLU A 228 15.37 27.56 -24.70
#